data_db3a4c3a9d8e8c128a1576aa34c7f0fe
#
_entry.id   db3a4c3a9d8e8c128a1576aa34c7f0fe
#
_cell.length_a   1.000
_cell.length_b   1.000
_cell.length_c   1.000
_cell.angle_alpha   90.00
_cell.angle_beta   90.00
_cell.angle_gamma   90.00
#
_symmetry.space_group_name_H-M   'P 1'
#
loop_
_entity.id
_entity.type
_entity.pdbx_description
1 polymer ?
#
loop_
_entity_poly.entity_id
_entity_poly.type
_entity_poly.pdbx_seq_one_letter_code
_entity_poly.pdbx_strand_id
1 'polypeptide(L)'
;MIKIKRIVALLLTSVILLGVLTSCGEPKDYCEYAKERDTEGREIYYAEISVRDFGKITVLLDATTAPITVANFISLARSGFYNGLKFHRIIKDFMIQGGDPNGDGSGGSSEDIEGEFAENGHPNDISHLRGVISMARSTSPNSASSQFFICNDDAIESLDGKYAAFGYVVSGMSVVDAITDEVFPKTAYADFYNNEELDPYYGIPYHYIWAQLGNGTVEKEADKPIIEYIKILDYVPEY
;
A
#
# COMPACT_ATOMS: atom_id res chain seq x y z
N MET A 1 59.40 35.82 14.96
CA MET A 1 58.86 35.13 13.78
C MET A 1 58.32 33.72 14.12
N ILE A 2 57.54 33.54 15.21
CA ILE A 2 57.03 32.22 15.65
C ILE A 2 55.52 32.28 16.05
N LYS A 3 54.76 33.25 15.66
CA LYS A 3 53.32 33.36 16.06
C LYS A 3 52.30 33.24 14.92
N ILE A 4 52.73 33.08 13.67
CA ILE A 4 51.81 33.03 12.52
C ILE A 4 51.50 31.60 12.06
N LYS A 5 52.28 30.59 12.41
CA LYS A 5 52.08 29.19 11.99
C LYS A 5 51.05 28.39 12.81
N ARG A 6 50.52 28.94 13.93
CA ARG A 6 49.53 28.22 14.77
C ARG A 6 48.08 28.61 14.53
N ILE A 7 47.84 29.67 13.76
CA ILE A 7 46.45 30.15 13.49
C ILE A 7 45.89 29.53 12.21
N VAL A 8 46.73 29.08 11.28
CA VAL A 8 46.26 28.46 10.01
C VAL A 8 45.87 26.99 10.20
N ALA A 9 46.39 26.33 11.26
CA ALA A 9 46.02 24.91 11.51
C ALA A 9 44.69 24.72 12.25
N LEU A 10 44.10 25.77 12.86
CA LEU A 10 42.84 25.69 13.57
C LEU A 10 41.62 26.08 12.70
N LEU A 11 41.82 26.63 11.53
CA LEU A 11 40.76 27.01 10.59
C LEU A 11 40.48 25.93 9.51
N LEU A 12 41.35 24.90 9.42
CA LEU A 12 41.15 23.80 8.47
C LEU A 12 40.49 22.55 9.09
N THR A 13 40.33 22.50 10.41
CA THR A 13 39.64 21.39 11.10
C THR A 13 38.18 21.64 11.39
N SER A 14 37.68 22.87 11.17
CA SER A 14 36.25 23.22 11.39
C SER A 14 35.39 23.14 10.11
N VAL A 15 35.96 22.83 8.95
CA VAL A 15 35.24 22.75 7.69
C VAL A 15 34.92 21.30 7.27
N ILE A 16 35.52 20.29 7.95
CA ILE A 16 35.34 18.87 7.60
C ILE A 16 34.22 18.21 8.47
N LEU A 17 33.64 18.90 9.46
CA LEU A 17 32.59 18.33 10.35
C LEU A 17 31.18 18.82 10.01
N LEU A 18 30.97 19.47 8.86
CA LEU A 18 29.64 19.93 8.42
C LEU A 18 29.11 19.20 7.18
N GLY A 19 29.74 18.09 6.81
CA GLY A 19 29.41 17.35 5.57
C GLY A 19 28.83 15.96 5.78
N VAL A 20 28.38 15.59 6.98
CA VAL A 20 27.72 14.29 7.22
C VAL A 20 26.48 14.52 8.08
N LEU A 21 25.64 15.45 7.69
CA LEU A 21 24.27 15.50 8.15
C LEU A 21 23.41 15.71 6.91
N THR A 22 22.53 14.77 6.73
CA THR A 22 21.42 14.77 5.80
C THR A 22 21.65 14.03 4.49
N SER A 23 21.36 12.77 4.53
CA SER A 23 20.48 12.20 3.54
C SER A 23 19.62 11.13 4.22
N CYS A 24 18.90 11.52 5.26
CA CYS A 24 17.54 11.01 5.41
C CYS A 24 16.72 11.89 4.49
N GLY A 25 16.50 11.47 3.25
CA GLY A 25 15.50 12.06 2.39
C GLY A 25 14.18 12.03 3.14
N GLU A 26 13.37 13.09 3.00
CA GLU A 26 12.01 13.05 3.52
C GLU A 26 11.32 11.77 3.02
N PRO A 27 10.48 11.12 3.85
CA PRO A 27 9.75 9.95 3.41
C PRO A 27 8.98 10.31 2.14
N LYS A 28 9.16 9.53 1.08
CA LYS A 28 8.50 9.82 -0.19
C LYS A 28 7.02 9.53 -0.04
N ASP A 29 6.18 10.50 -0.32
CA ASP A 29 4.72 10.40 -0.22
C ASP A 29 4.07 9.70 -1.43
N TYR A 30 4.84 8.91 -2.15
CA TYR A 30 4.41 8.17 -3.34
C TYR A 30 5.18 6.86 -3.49
N CYS A 31 4.66 5.96 -4.32
CA CYS A 31 5.38 4.79 -4.77
C CYS A 31 6.49 5.19 -5.74
N GLU A 32 7.76 4.95 -5.40
CA GLU A 32 8.89 5.30 -6.28
C GLU A 32 8.78 4.65 -7.66
N TYR A 33 8.31 3.41 -7.69
CA TYR A 33 8.11 2.65 -8.90
C TYR A 33 7.09 3.28 -9.86
N ALA A 34 6.11 4.03 -9.35
CA ALA A 34 5.15 4.76 -10.18
C ALA A 34 5.79 5.83 -11.06
N LYS A 35 6.89 6.45 -10.60
CA LYS A 35 7.62 7.47 -11.38
C LYS A 35 8.51 6.88 -12.47
N GLU A 36 8.99 5.67 -12.27
CA GLU A 36 9.88 4.98 -13.22
C GLU A 36 9.11 4.26 -14.31
N ARG A 37 7.80 4.02 -14.09
CA ARG A 37 6.99 3.30 -15.07
C ARG A 37 6.68 4.18 -16.27
N ASP A 38 7.08 3.72 -17.43
CA ASP A 38 6.68 4.33 -18.70
C ASP A 38 5.18 4.15 -18.90
N THR A 39 4.46 5.28 -18.95
CA THR A 39 3.02 5.33 -19.20
C THR A 39 2.68 5.71 -20.64
N GLU A 40 3.68 5.96 -21.50
CA GLU A 40 3.47 6.31 -22.89
C GLU A 40 2.78 5.16 -23.64
N GLY A 41 1.67 5.47 -24.29
CA GLY A 41 0.87 4.50 -25.02
C GLY A 41 0.05 3.53 -24.17
N ARG A 42 0.01 3.72 -22.83
CA ARG A 42 -0.81 2.93 -21.90
C ARG A 42 -2.15 3.59 -21.62
N GLU A 43 -3.16 2.78 -21.37
CA GLU A 43 -4.47 3.26 -20.89
C GLU A 43 -4.45 3.42 -19.37
N ILE A 44 -4.34 4.67 -18.94
CA ILE A 44 -4.15 5.05 -17.54
C ILE A 44 -5.32 5.90 -17.06
N TYR A 45 -5.78 5.62 -15.85
CA TYR A 45 -6.74 6.42 -15.12
C TYR A 45 -6.16 6.83 -13.77
N TYR A 46 -6.80 7.83 -13.12
CA TYR A 46 -6.44 8.23 -11.77
C TYR A 46 -7.67 8.21 -10.87
N ALA A 47 -7.47 7.82 -9.61
CA ALA A 47 -8.51 7.85 -8.60
C ALA A 47 -8.00 8.48 -7.30
N GLU A 48 -8.88 9.25 -6.63
CA GLU A 48 -8.66 9.79 -5.30
C GLU A 48 -9.50 8.98 -4.30
N ILE A 49 -8.83 8.41 -3.30
CA ILE A 49 -9.43 7.70 -2.16
C ILE A 49 -9.37 8.65 -0.97
N SER A 50 -10.51 9.17 -0.50
CA SER A 50 -10.59 9.98 0.72
C SER A 50 -10.83 9.10 1.92
N VAL A 51 -9.95 9.18 2.92
CA VAL A 51 -10.06 8.44 4.18
C VAL A 51 -10.29 9.43 5.31
N ARG A 52 -11.41 9.25 6.02
CA ARG A 52 -11.83 10.14 7.11
C ARG A 52 -10.73 10.25 8.17
N ASP A 53 -10.45 11.49 8.57
CA ASP A 53 -9.46 11.87 9.59
C ASP A 53 -7.99 11.57 9.23
N PHE A 54 -7.73 10.85 8.11
CA PHE A 54 -6.37 10.53 7.66
C PHE A 54 -5.92 11.34 6.45
N GLY A 55 -6.83 11.62 5.49
CA GLY A 55 -6.50 12.39 4.31
C GLY A 55 -6.82 11.66 3.00
N LYS A 56 -6.02 11.94 1.95
CA LYS A 56 -6.29 11.47 0.59
C LYS A 56 -5.12 10.66 0.05
N ILE A 57 -5.46 9.58 -0.64
CA ILE A 57 -4.53 8.74 -1.38
C ILE A 57 -4.89 8.87 -2.85
N THR A 58 -3.95 9.26 -3.69
CA THR A 58 -4.14 9.29 -5.15
C THR A 58 -3.44 8.10 -5.77
N VAL A 59 -4.17 7.36 -6.58
CA VAL A 59 -3.67 6.16 -7.27
C VAL A 59 -3.75 6.32 -8.79
N LEU A 60 -2.72 5.86 -9.47
CA LEU A 60 -2.71 5.57 -10.90
C LEU A 60 -3.26 4.16 -11.10
N LEU A 61 -4.18 3.99 -12.04
CA LEU A 61 -4.79 2.71 -12.40
C LEU A 61 -4.36 2.35 -13.82
N ASP A 62 -3.74 1.19 -14.01
CA ASP A 62 -3.17 0.73 -15.28
C ASP A 62 -4.10 -0.26 -15.98
N ALA A 63 -4.99 0.27 -16.83
CA ALA A 63 -5.93 -0.54 -17.61
C ALA A 63 -5.27 -1.31 -18.76
N THR A 64 -4.01 -1.03 -19.09
CA THR A 64 -3.27 -1.83 -20.07
C THR A 64 -2.83 -3.15 -19.44
N THR A 65 -2.40 -3.14 -18.17
CA THR A 65 -1.98 -4.36 -17.46
C THR A 65 -3.17 -5.17 -16.95
N ALA A 66 -4.18 -4.50 -16.38
CA ALA A 66 -5.32 -5.16 -15.74
C ALA A 66 -6.66 -4.50 -16.15
N PRO A 67 -7.08 -4.64 -17.42
CA PRO A 67 -8.26 -3.95 -17.97
C PRO A 67 -9.57 -4.33 -17.27
N ILE A 68 -9.79 -5.60 -16.94
CA ILE A 68 -11.01 -6.07 -16.28
C ILE A 68 -11.08 -5.52 -14.86
N THR A 69 -9.97 -5.60 -14.14
CA THR A 69 -9.85 -5.13 -12.76
C THR A 69 -10.07 -3.62 -12.67
N VAL A 70 -9.40 -2.86 -13.55
CA VAL A 70 -9.54 -1.39 -13.57
C VAL A 70 -10.97 -0.98 -13.95
N ALA A 71 -11.57 -1.61 -14.96
CA ALA A 71 -12.95 -1.33 -15.38
C ALA A 71 -13.94 -1.59 -14.23
N ASN A 72 -13.79 -2.71 -13.52
CA ASN A 72 -14.60 -3.04 -12.36
C ASN A 72 -14.43 -2.00 -11.22
N PHE A 73 -13.19 -1.69 -10.86
CA PHE A 73 -12.90 -0.70 -9.81
C PHE A 73 -13.48 0.68 -10.13
N ILE A 74 -13.33 1.15 -11.39
CA ILE A 74 -13.89 2.42 -11.86
C ILE A 74 -15.42 2.40 -11.80
N SER A 75 -16.07 1.31 -12.24
CA SER A 75 -17.52 1.17 -12.21
C SER A 75 -18.07 1.26 -10.78
N LEU A 76 -17.45 0.52 -9.85
CA LEU A 76 -17.82 0.55 -8.44
C LEU A 76 -17.57 1.92 -7.80
N ALA A 77 -16.45 2.57 -8.10
CA ALA A 77 -16.14 3.91 -7.61
C ALA A 77 -17.17 4.94 -8.11
N ARG A 78 -17.50 4.92 -9.42
CA ARG A 78 -18.49 5.84 -10.02
C ARG A 78 -19.90 5.63 -9.51
N SER A 79 -20.26 4.40 -9.14
CA SER A 79 -21.57 4.12 -8.52
C SER A 79 -21.64 4.54 -7.05
N GLY A 80 -20.52 4.94 -6.44
CA GLY A 80 -20.42 5.27 -5.02
C GLY A 80 -20.43 4.03 -4.11
N PHE A 81 -20.16 2.84 -4.66
CA PHE A 81 -20.14 1.58 -3.90
C PHE A 81 -19.19 1.64 -2.69
N TYR A 82 -18.05 2.27 -2.84
CA TYR A 82 -17.03 2.35 -1.79
C TYR A 82 -17.33 3.38 -0.69
N ASN A 83 -18.34 4.25 -0.87
CA ASN A 83 -18.65 5.31 0.08
C ASN A 83 -19.11 4.75 1.42
N GLY A 84 -18.40 5.09 2.49
CA GLY A 84 -18.66 4.62 3.84
C GLY A 84 -18.11 3.23 4.17
N LEU A 85 -17.51 2.52 3.18
CA LEU A 85 -16.81 1.27 3.45
C LEU A 85 -15.52 1.53 4.22
N LYS A 86 -14.88 0.47 4.71
CA LYS A 86 -13.80 0.59 5.68
C LYS A 86 -12.59 -0.21 5.26
N PHE A 87 -11.42 0.23 5.74
CA PHE A 87 -10.26 -0.66 5.84
C PHE A 87 -10.45 -1.55 7.06
N HIS A 88 -10.79 -2.80 6.82
CA HIS A 88 -11.15 -3.77 7.86
C HIS A 88 -9.98 -4.66 8.28
N ARG A 89 -8.91 -4.70 7.49
CA ARG A 89 -7.72 -5.52 7.75
C ARG A 89 -6.46 -4.69 7.49
N ILE A 90 -5.61 -4.59 8.51
CA ILE A 90 -4.41 -3.76 8.49
C ILE A 90 -3.27 -4.57 9.08
N ILE A 91 -2.20 -4.76 8.31
CA ILE A 91 -1.00 -5.48 8.74
C ILE A 91 0.20 -4.58 8.45
N LYS A 92 0.93 -4.24 9.51
CA LYS A 92 2.15 -3.44 9.41
C LYS A 92 3.19 -4.18 8.57
N ASP A 93 3.96 -3.43 7.80
CA ASP A 93 4.98 -3.94 6.88
C ASP A 93 4.43 -4.94 5.85
N PHE A 94 3.13 -4.81 5.53
CA PHE A 94 2.49 -5.61 4.50
C PHE A 94 1.45 -4.80 3.71
N MET A 95 0.22 -4.58 4.26
CA MET A 95 -0.83 -3.90 3.50
C MET A 95 -1.98 -3.37 4.37
N ILE A 96 -2.78 -2.48 3.80
CA ILE A 96 -4.13 -2.11 4.27
C ILE A 96 -5.17 -2.62 3.27
N GLN A 97 -6.23 -3.31 3.74
CA GLN A 97 -7.27 -3.91 2.90
C GLN A 97 -8.65 -3.37 3.25
N GLY A 98 -9.39 -3.00 2.21
CA GLY A 98 -10.75 -2.47 2.31
C GLY A 98 -11.64 -2.89 1.15
N GLY A 99 -12.79 -2.19 0.97
CA GLY A 99 -13.71 -2.44 -0.14
C GLY A 99 -14.72 -3.58 0.11
N ASP A 100 -14.84 -4.02 1.36
CA ASP A 100 -15.83 -5.01 1.80
C ASP A 100 -17.06 -4.32 2.41
N PRO A 101 -18.28 -4.52 1.85
CA PRO A 101 -19.51 -3.95 2.41
C PRO A 101 -19.88 -4.52 3.80
N ASN A 102 -19.45 -5.74 4.13
CA ASN A 102 -19.65 -6.33 5.45
C ASN A 102 -18.62 -5.85 6.47
N GLY A 103 -17.44 -5.42 6.00
CA GLY A 103 -16.35 -4.91 6.84
C GLY A 103 -15.67 -5.97 7.74
N ASP A 104 -15.76 -7.25 7.38
CA ASP A 104 -15.17 -8.39 8.09
C ASP A 104 -14.34 -9.33 7.18
N GLY A 105 -14.21 -8.99 5.91
CA GLY A 105 -13.51 -9.77 4.89
C GLY A 105 -14.40 -10.74 4.11
N SER A 106 -15.66 -10.90 4.49
CA SER A 106 -16.56 -11.89 3.88
C SER A 106 -17.41 -11.37 2.71
N GLY A 107 -17.52 -10.05 2.58
CA GLY A 107 -18.38 -9.41 1.58
C GLY A 107 -17.67 -9.03 0.30
N GLY A 108 -18.47 -8.60 -0.69
CA GLY A 108 -17.98 -8.14 -1.99
C GLY A 108 -19.09 -7.47 -2.79
N SER A 109 -18.80 -7.06 -4.03
CA SER A 109 -19.82 -6.68 -4.99
C SER A 109 -20.59 -7.90 -5.49
N SER A 110 -21.67 -7.67 -6.26
CA SER A 110 -22.56 -8.74 -6.73
C SER A 110 -21.94 -9.68 -7.76
N GLU A 111 -20.84 -9.27 -8.38
CA GLU A 111 -20.20 -10.02 -9.47
C GLU A 111 -18.71 -10.22 -9.17
N ASP A 112 -18.27 -11.46 -9.35
CA ASP A 112 -16.86 -11.80 -9.34
C ASP A 112 -16.22 -11.46 -10.70
N ILE A 113 -14.93 -11.14 -10.70
CA ILE A 113 -14.16 -10.86 -11.90
C ILE A 113 -13.05 -11.87 -12.10
N GLU A 114 -12.64 -12.04 -13.35
CA GLU A 114 -11.47 -12.84 -13.70
C GLU A 114 -10.20 -12.24 -13.10
N GLY A 115 -9.36 -13.08 -12.52
CA GLY A 115 -8.12 -12.66 -11.89
C GLY A 115 -7.01 -12.44 -12.93
N GLU A 116 -6.56 -11.20 -13.11
CA GLU A 116 -5.56 -10.80 -14.08
C GLU A 116 -4.14 -10.90 -13.49
N PHE A 117 -3.64 -12.14 -13.33
CA PHE A 117 -2.30 -12.45 -12.81
C PHE A 117 -1.70 -13.70 -13.46
N ALA A 118 -0.38 -13.86 -13.38
CA ALA A 118 0.37 -14.84 -14.16
C ALA A 118 -0.07 -16.30 -13.94
N GLU A 119 -0.32 -16.72 -12.69
CA GLU A 119 -0.78 -18.09 -12.38
C GLU A 119 -2.19 -18.39 -12.93
N ASN A 120 -2.96 -17.37 -13.29
CA ASN A 120 -4.28 -17.47 -13.93
C ASN A 120 -4.22 -17.27 -15.46
N GLY A 121 -3.02 -17.21 -16.02
CA GLY A 121 -2.81 -17.10 -17.48
C GLY A 121 -2.82 -15.67 -18.03
N HIS A 122 -2.87 -14.65 -17.19
CA HIS A 122 -2.80 -13.25 -17.58
C HIS A 122 -1.43 -12.67 -17.25
N PRO A 123 -0.65 -12.16 -18.23
CA PRO A 123 0.60 -11.48 -17.95
C PRO A 123 0.29 -10.18 -17.16
N ASN A 124 0.86 -10.11 -15.97
CA ASN A 124 0.79 -8.93 -15.12
C ASN A 124 2.21 -8.64 -14.60
N ASP A 125 2.78 -7.55 -15.08
CA ASP A 125 4.17 -7.15 -14.83
C ASP A 125 4.31 -6.16 -13.67
N ILE A 126 3.23 -5.91 -12.94
CA ILE A 126 3.25 -5.05 -11.76
C ILE A 126 3.68 -5.89 -10.55
N SER A 127 4.92 -5.66 -10.08
CA SER A 127 5.39 -6.27 -8.83
C SER A 127 4.79 -5.57 -7.61
N HIS A 128 4.40 -6.35 -6.60
CA HIS A 128 3.80 -5.87 -5.35
C HIS A 128 4.83 -5.18 -4.45
N LEU A 129 5.33 -4.05 -4.93
CA LEU A 129 6.17 -3.13 -4.16
C LEU A 129 5.31 -2.22 -3.27
N ARG A 130 5.95 -1.56 -2.31
CA ARG A 130 5.30 -0.54 -1.50
C ARG A 130 4.55 0.47 -2.37
N GLY A 131 3.27 0.70 -2.06
CA GLY A 131 2.37 1.60 -2.77
C GLY A 131 1.60 0.97 -3.92
N VAL A 132 1.80 -0.30 -4.25
CA VAL A 132 0.98 -0.99 -5.24
C VAL A 132 -0.42 -1.23 -4.70
N ILE A 133 -1.45 -0.99 -5.55
CA ILE A 133 -2.83 -1.36 -5.29
C ILE A 133 -3.17 -2.64 -6.07
N SER A 134 -3.80 -3.61 -5.39
CA SER A 134 -4.10 -4.93 -5.93
C SER A 134 -5.45 -5.45 -5.43
N MET A 135 -6.08 -6.37 -6.18
CA MET A 135 -7.36 -6.97 -5.78
C MET A 135 -7.16 -8.09 -4.77
N ALA A 136 -7.93 -8.03 -3.70
CA ALA A 136 -8.08 -9.16 -2.80
C ALA A 136 -9.01 -10.22 -3.41
N ARG A 137 -8.79 -11.49 -3.07
CA ARG A 137 -9.58 -12.64 -3.52
C ARG A 137 -9.63 -13.75 -2.48
N SER A 138 -10.56 -14.67 -2.65
CA SER A 138 -10.59 -15.93 -1.90
C SER A 138 -9.64 -16.98 -2.55
N THR A 139 -9.83 -18.24 -2.24
CA THR A 139 -9.00 -19.33 -2.80
C THR A 139 -9.13 -19.47 -4.32
N SER A 140 -10.33 -19.21 -4.88
CA SER A 140 -10.55 -19.28 -6.33
C SER A 140 -9.83 -18.13 -7.04
N PRO A 141 -9.13 -18.38 -8.15
CA PRO A 141 -8.47 -17.33 -8.94
C PRO A 141 -9.43 -16.22 -9.42
N ASN A 142 -10.68 -16.58 -9.73
CA ASN A 142 -11.71 -15.72 -10.29
C ASN A 142 -12.78 -15.38 -9.24
N SER A 143 -12.37 -15.03 -8.01
CA SER A 143 -13.25 -14.69 -6.90
C SER A 143 -13.03 -13.26 -6.37
N ALA A 144 -12.22 -12.47 -7.06
CA ALA A 144 -12.12 -11.05 -6.77
C ALA A 144 -13.41 -10.33 -7.16
N SER A 145 -13.84 -9.34 -6.39
CA SER A 145 -15.02 -8.55 -6.72
C SER A 145 -14.84 -7.06 -6.41
N SER A 146 -14.89 -6.65 -5.15
CA SER A 146 -14.72 -5.25 -4.75
C SER A 146 -13.60 -5.00 -3.77
N GLN A 147 -13.14 -6.02 -3.04
CA GLN A 147 -12.08 -5.84 -2.05
C GLN A 147 -10.73 -5.59 -2.70
N PHE A 148 -10.02 -4.60 -2.22
CA PHE A 148 -8.67 -4.24 -2.66
C PHE A 148 -7.74 -4.00 -1.47
N PHE A 149 -6.43 -4.04 -1.73
CA PHE A 149 -5.43 -3.67 -0.74
C PHE A 149 -4.37 -2.75 -1.34
N ILE A 150 -3.71 -1.99 -0.47
CA ILE A 150 -2.56 -1.15 -0.82
C ILE A 150 -1.37 -1.67 -0.01
N CYS A 151 -0.28 -2.00 -0.69
CA CYS A 151 0.94 -2.48 -0.07
C CYS A 151 1.59 -1.35 0.76
N ASN A 152 1.77 -1.59 2.06
CA ASN A 152 2.50 -0.70 2.95
C ASN A 152 4.01 -0.95 2.89
N ASP A 153 4.42 -2.15 2.51
CA ASP A 153 5.80 -2.55 2.24
C ASP A 153 5.85 -3.56 1.08
N ASP A 154 7.06 -3.92 0.66
CA ASP A 154 7.28 -4.84 -0.46
C ASP A 154 6.79 -6.26 -0.13
N ALA A 155 5.97 -6.82 -1.01
CA ALA A 155 5.32 -8.12 -0.84
C ALA A 155 5.52 -9.06 -2.04
N ILE A 156 6.58 -8.87 -2.80
CA ILE A 156 6.89 -9.54 -4.08
C ILE A 156 6.78 -11.06 -3.96
N GLU A 157 7.51 -11.66 -3.03
CA GLU A 157 7.61 -13.13 -2.90
C GLU A 157 6.26 -13.81 -2.61
N SER A 158 5.36 -13.12 -1.94
CA SER A 158 4.08 -13.67 -1.51
C SER A 158 2.94 -13.43 -2.50
N LEU A 159 2.98 -12.34 -3.26
CA LEU A 159 1.84 -11.85 -4.05
C LEU A 159 2.05 -11.85 -5.56
N ASP A 160 3.29 -11.68 -6.04
CA ASP A 160 3.56 -11.62 -7.48
C ASP A 160 3.13 -12.91 -8.17
N GLY A 161 2.48 -12.76 -9.32
CA GLY A 161 1.93 -13.86 -10.09
C GLY A 161 0.64 -14.49 -9.54
N LYS A 162 0.18 -14.10 -8.33
CA LYS A 162 -0.97 -14.72 -7.64
C LYS A 162 -2.12 -13.75 -7.40
N TYR A 163 -1.88 -12.45 -7.49
CA TYR A 163 -2.87 -11.39 -7.28
C TYR A 163 -2.83 -10.38 -8.41
N ALA A 164 -3.99 -9.79 -8.71
CA ALA A 164 -4.14 -8.83 -9.79
C ALA A 164 -3.76 -7.42 -9.28
N ALA A 165 -2.48 -7.07 -9.38
CA ALA A 165 -2.03 -5.70 -9.21
C ALA A 165 -2.54 -4.85 -10.37
N PHE A 166 -3.09 -3.67 -10.10
CA PHE A 166 -3.74 -2.86 -11.12
C PHE A 166 -3.41 -1.36 -11.05
N GLY A 167 -2.43 -0.98 -10.21
CA GLY A 167 -2.02 0.41 -10.11
C GLY A 167 -1.05 0.70 -8.98
N TYR A 168 -0.84 2.02 -8.76
CA TYR A 168 0.17 2.53 -7.83
C TYR A 168 -0.33 3.78 -7.12
N VAL A 169 0.08 3.96 -5.87
CA VAL A 169 -0.05 5.25 -5.16
C VAL A 169 0.93 6.25 -5.77
N VAL A 170 0.41 7.36 -6.28
CA VAL A 170 1.19 8.47 -6.84
C VAL A 170 1.29 9.64 -5.86
N SER A 171 0.41 9.70 -4.87
CA SER A 171 0.47 10.65 -3.74
C SER A 171 -0.32 10.10 -2.56
N GLY A 172 0.09 10.40 -1.32
CA GLY A 172 -0.63 10.01 -0.11
C GLY A 172 -0.15 8.69 0.51
N MET A 173 1.08 8.24 0.24
CA MET A 173 1.67 7.10 0.99
C MET A 173 1.77 7.39 2.49
N SER A 174 1.96 8.65 2.88
CA SER A 174 1.91 9.09 4.29
C SER A 174 0.57 8.79 4.96
N VAL A 175 -0.54 8.79 4.20
CA VAL A 175 -1.87 8.41 4.69
C VAL A 175 -1.93 6.90 4.95
N VAL A 176 -1.35 6.08 4.05
CA VAL A 176 -1.25 4.62 4.24
C VAL A 176 -0.43 4.30 5.49
N ASP A 177 0.70 4.99 5.68
CA ASP A 177 1.56 4.84 6.85
C ASP A 177 0.85 5.25 8.15
N ALA A 178 0.17 6.41 8.15
CA ALA A 178 -0.58 6.87 9.30
C ALA A 178 -1.70 5.89 9.70
N ILE A 179 -2.42 5.34 8.73
CA ILE A 179 -3.42 4.29 8.99
C ILE A 179 -2.75 3.07 9.64
N THR A 180 -1.61 2.64 9.10
CA THR A 180 -0.89 1.48 9.63
C THR A 180 -0.40 1.76 11.05
N ASP A 181 0.25 2.89 11.29
CA ASP A 181 0.83 3.22 12.59
C ASP A 181 -0.21 3.45 13.68
N GLU A 182 -1.36 4.04 13.36
CA GLU A 182 -2.40 4.37 14.34
C GLU A 182 -3.39 3.22 14.58
N VAL A 183 -3.65 2.39 13.57
CA VAL A 183 -4.72 1.39 13.64
C VAL A 183 -4.17 -0.02 13.86
N PHE A 184 -3.03 -0.38 13.29
CA PHE A 184 -2.43 -1.70 13.51
C PHE A 184 -2.27 -2.06 15.00
N PRO A 185 -1.84 -1.16 15.90
CA PRO A 185 -1.78 -1.45 17.33
C PRO A 185 -3.13 -1.83 17.99
N LYS A 186 -4.25 -1.56 17.29
CA LYS A 186 -5.62 -1.87 17.74
C LYS A 186 -6.17 -3.16 17.12
N THR A 187 -5.38 -3.85 16.33
CA THR A 187 -5.77 -5.15 15.75
C THR A 187 -5.55 -6.25 16.78
N ALA A 188 -6.27 -7.34 16.65
CA ALA A 188 -6.04 -8.58 17.44
C ALA A 188 -4.62 -9.12 17.32
N TYR A 189 -3.86 -8.56 16.44
CA TYR A 189 -2.58 -9.03 15.96
C TYR A 189 -1.36 -8.32 16.53
N ALA A 190 -1.55 -7.09 17.04
CA ALA A 190 -0.46 -6.25 17.53
C ALA A 190 0.40 -6.93 18.61
N ASP A 191 -0.22 -7.70 19.49
CA ASP A 191 0.48 -8.40 20.58
C ASP A 191 1.40 -9.49 20.04
N PHE A 192 1.02 -10.14 18.92
CA PHE A 192 1.86 -11.17 18.29
C PHE A 192 2.96 -10.56 17.42
N TYR A 193 2.72 -9.45 16.77
CA TYR A 193 3.71 -8.76 15.94
C TYR A 193 4.93 -8.30 16.75
N ASN A 194 4.70 -7.84 17.98
CA ASN A 194 5.75 -7.41 18.90
C ASN A 194 6.45 -8.59 19.62
N ASN A 195 6.05 -9.82 19.39
CA ASN A 195 6.67 -10.98 20.00
C ASN A 195 7.84 -11.46 19.13
N GLU A 196 9.07 -11.24 19.60
CA GLU A 196 10.31 -11.70 18.96
C GLU A 196 10.57 -13.21 19.17
N GLU A 197 9.73 -13.90 19.94
CA GLU A 197 9.87 -15.36 20.13
C GLU A 197 9.69 -16.10 18.81
N LEU A 198 10.49 -17.12 18.61
CA LEU A 198 10.37 -18.00 17.47
C LEU A 198 9.24 -19.02 17.69
N ASP A 199 8.41 -19.22 16.67
CA ASP A 199 7.47 -20.33 16.69
C ASP A 199 8.22 -21.66 16.86
N PRO A 200 7.87 -22.48 17.87
CA PRO A 200 8.61 -23.70 18.16
C PRO A 200 8.49 -24.77 17.07
N TYR A 201 7.50 -24.65 16.17
CA TYR A 201 7.27 -25.61 15.09
C TYR A 201 7.98 -25.20 13.80
N TYR A 202 7.99 -23.91 13.45
CA TYR A 202 8.57 -23.42 12.20
C TYR A 202 9.94 -22.75 12.37
N GLY A 203 10.34 -22.41 13.61
CA GLY A 203 11.64 -21.77 13.89
C GLY A 203 11.80 -20.38 13.29
N ILE A 204 10.69 -19.72 12.95
CA ILE A 204 10.64 -18.35 12.43
C ILE A 204 9.84 -17.46 13.39
N PRO A 205 10.08 -16.14 13.41
CA PRO A 205 9.38 -15.23 14.30
C PRO A 205 7.86 -15.31 14.12
N TYR A 206 7.12 -15.28 15.23
CA TYR A 206 5.65 -15.36 15.22
C TYR A 206 5.01 -14.33 14.29
N HIS A 207 5.52 -13.11 14.26
CA HIS A 207 4.98 -12.07 13.37
C HIS A 207 5.00 -12.47 11.89
N TYR A 208 6.01 -13.23 11.45
CA TYR A 208 6.14 -13.65 10.05
C TYR A 208 5.11 -14.70 9.65
N ILE A 209 4.85 -15.67 10.54
CA ILE A 209 3.86 -16.74 10.30
C ILE A 209 2.46 -16.17 10.17
N TRP A 210 2.15 -15.24 11.01
CA TRP A 210 0.82 -14.70 11.11
C TRP A 210 0.51 -13.65 10.06
N ALA A 211 1.46 -12.88 9.59
CA ALA A 211 1.31 -12.04 8.41
C ALA A 211 0.84 -12.88 7.20
N GLN A 212 1.34 -14.10 7.06
CA GLN A 212 0.93 -15.05 6.02
C GLN A 212 -0.43 -15.72 6.31
N LEU A 213 -0.82 -15.90 7.56
CA LEU A 213 -2.09 -16.53 7.94
C LEU A 213 -3.31 -15.58 7.91
N GLY A 214 -3.10 -14.32 7.57
CA GLY A 214 -4.19 -13.43 7.17
C GLY A 214 -4.96 -12.76 8.30
N ASN A 215 -4.41 -12.71 9.50
CA ASN A 215 -5.00 -11.92 10.59
C ASN A 215 -4.60 -10.45 10.48
N GLY A 216 -5.04 -9.51 11.11
CA GLY A 216 -4.88 -8.05 10.99
C GLY A 216 -6.24 -7.39 10.92
N THR A 217 -7.29 -8.17 11.22
CA THR A 217 -8.66 -7.65 11.31
C THR A 217 -8.75 -6.63 12.43
N VAL A 218 -9.29 -5.46 12.13
CA VAL A 218 -9.60 -4.44 13.12
C VAL A 218 -10.88 -4.86 13.83
N GLU A 219 -10.77 -5.24 15.12
CA GLU A 219 -11.89 -5.83 15.85
C GLU A 219 -13.02 -4.86 16.13
N LYS A 220 -12.66 -3.63 16.55
CA LYS A 220 -13.65 -2.63 16.89
C LYS A 220 -14.06 -1.83 15.67
N GLU A 221 -15.35 -1.80 15.42
CA GLU A 221 -15.95 -1.07 14.31
C GLU A 221 -15.57 0.42 14.29
N ALA A 222 -15.46 1.03 15.48
CA ALA A 222 -15.10 2.44 15.62
C ALA A 222 -13.63 2.74 15.27
N ASP A 223 -12.77 1.74 15.28
CA ASP A 223 -11.33 1.89 14.99
C ASP A 223 -11.01 1.66 13.49
N LYS A 224 -11.98 1.20 12.70
CA LYS A 224 -11.79 0.97 11.26
C LYS A 224 -11.78 2.29 10.49
N PRO A 225 -10.70 2.61 9.75
CA PRO A 225 -10.65 3.80 8.89
C PRO A 225 -11.76 3.77 7.83
N ILE A 226 -12.46 4.88 7.65
CA ILE A 226 -13.63 4.98 6.77
C ILE A 226 -13.21 5.60 5.44
N ILE A 227 -13.47 4.92 4.35
CA ILE A 227 -13.42 5.46 2.99
C ILE A 227 -14.63 6.38 2.82
N GLU A 228 -14.40 7.69 2.79
CA GLU A 228 -15.48 8.65 2.58
C GLU A 228 -16.03 8.55 1.16
N TYR A 229 -15.13 8.44 0.20
CA TYR A 229 -15.43 8.20 -1.22
C TYR A 229 -14.19 7.72 -1.97
N ILE A 230 -14.41 7.12 -3.14
CA ILE A 230 -13.41 6.95 -4.19
C ILE A 230 -13.90 7.68 -5.43
N LYS A 231 -13.13 8.65 -5.93
CA LYS A 231 -13.47 9.49 -7.07
C LYS A 231 -12.49 9.26 -8.21
N ILE A 232 -12.99 8.94 -9.39
CA ILE A 232 -12.19 8.91 -10.62
C ILE A 232 -11.92 10.34 -11.07
N LEU A 233 -10.67 10.67 -11.34
CA LEU A 233 -10.23 12.00 -11.73
C LEU A 233 -10.27 12.14 -13.26
N ASP A 234 -10.75 13.31 -13.74
CA ASP A 234 -10.81 13.65 -15.16
C ASP A 234 -9.56 14.38 -15.65
N TYR A 235 -8.49 14.38 -14.84
CA TYR A 235 -7.22 15.06 -15.10
C TYR A 235 -6.05 14.24 -14.52
N VAL A 236 -4.85 14.49 -15.06
CA VAL A 236 -3.60 13.93 -14.51
C VAL A 236 -3.20 14.79 -13.31
N PRO A 237 -3.13 14.23 -12.09
CA PRO A 237 -2.71 14.99 -10.92
C PRO A 237 -1.22 15.35 -11.00
N GLU A 238 -0.86 16.49 -10.42
CA GLU A 238 0.56 16.84 -10.17
C GLU A 238 1.04 16.09 -8.91
N TYR A 239 2.18 15.40 -8.98
CA TYR A 239 2.77 14.64 -7.88
C TYR A 239 4.30 14.52 -7.96
#